data_e7ab73877bd39d68acf1af516bd5ecaf
#
_entry.id   e7ab73877bd39d68acf1af516bd5ecaf
#
_cell.length_a   1.000
_cell.length_b   1.000
_cell.length_c   1.000
_cell.angle_alpha   90.00
_cell.angle_beta   90.00
_cell.angle_gamma   90.00
#
_symmetry.space_group_name_H-M   'P 1'
#
loop_
_entity.id
_entity.type
_entity.pdbx_description
1 polymer ?
#
loop_
_entity_poly.entity_id
_entity_poly.type
_entity_poly.pdbx_seq_one_letter_code
_entity_poly.pdbx_strand_id
1 'polypeptide(L)'
;MMSKFLTSSLKRSVSFKPINKINRFNYNSFRKMSNNVNNFYEKKTLSYGDGIPSEIVFGRNESTMKQIPSILSGEKCAVLGYGPQGQGQALNLRDSGVEVCIGVRKDGSSWLKAIDDGFIPGETLFPIEEAVEKGSIIMFLLSDAGQIDIYPQIRDKLDNKNKTLYFSHGFGVVYQEKTQIDVDNLKNTDVIMIAPKGSGKSVRTLYQKGGGINASYAIHRDDSGNAENKALAIGFGIGSPYIYETTFLKEVSSDLTGERSVLMGGIAGLFKAQYDVLRENGHSPSEAFNETVEEALQSLYPLINEKGMDYMFSNCSTTAQRGALDWSKRFEALNKPLIEEIYKSVVTGKEAERTIDCNSSADYRKNLNEELDEVNNMEIWKVGKEIRKLRY
;
A
#
# COMPACT_ATOMS: atom_id res chain seq x y z
N MET A 1 25.84 47.16 -16.59
CA MET A 1 25.55 46.62 -17.93
C MET A 1 25.07 45.18 -17.75
N MET A 2 23.87 45.02 -17.24
CA MET A 2 23.18 43.73 -17.12
C MET A 2 21.68 44.00 -17.04
N SER A 3 21.03 43.94 -18.15
CA SER A 3 19.57 43.98 -18.23
C SER A 3 19.17 43.59 -19.66
N LYS A 4 18.20 42.68 -19.73
CA LYS A 4 17.48 42.22 -20.91
C LYS A 4 17.82 40.80 -21.35
N PHE A 5 17.08 39.83 -20.75
CA PHE A 5 16.50 38.69 -21.45
C PHE A 5 15.40 38.10 -20.58
N LEU A 6 14.23 38.68 -20.69
CA LEU A 6 12.96 38.06 -20.25
C LEU A 6 11.89 38.59 -21.21
N THR A 7 11.20 37.71 -21.82
CA THR A 7 9.92 37.77 -22.47
C THR A 7 9.91 37.20 -23.89
N SER A 8 9.47 35.94 -23.98
CA SER A 8 8.50 35.55 -24.98
C SER A 8 7.81 34.26 -24.51
N SER A 9 6.74 34.41 -23.73
CA SER A 9 5.84 33.33 -23.37
C SER A 9 4.95 33.02 -24.60
N LEU A 10 5.19 31.89 -25.22
CA LEU A 10 4.25 31.29 -26.16
C LEU A 10 3.16 30.56 -25.31
N LYS A 11 2.04 31.26 -25.11
CA LYS A 11 0.77 30.63 -24.71
C LYS A 11 0.28 29.77 -25.87
N ARG A 12 0.60 28.49 -25.85
CA ARG A 12 -0.17 27.46 -26.57
C ARG A 12 -1.23 26.93 -25.63
N SER A 13 -2.46 27.37 -25.81
CA SER A 13 -3.64 26.76 -25.22
C SER A 13 -3.80 25.36 -25.81
N VAL A 14 -3.36 24.35 -25.10
CA VAL A 14 -3.71 22.96 -25.41
C VAL A 14 -5.11 22.73 -24.85
N SER A 15 -6.08 22.70 -25.76
CA SER A 15 -7.45 22.30 -25.49
C SER A 15 -7.44 20.81 -25.06
N PHE A 16 -7.51 20.55 -23.78
CA PHE A 16 -7.74 19.21 -23.27
C PHE A 16 -9.21 18.85 -23.49
N LYS A 17 -9.47 17.90 -24.38
CA LYS A 17 -10.75 17.19 -24.36
C LYS A 17 -10.77 16.35 -23.09
N PRO A 18 -11.76 16.52 -22.20
CA PRO A 18 -11.91 15.62 -21.07
C PRO A 18 -12.13 14.20 -21.60
N ILE A 19 -11.51 13.23 -20.99
CA ILE A 19 -11.80 11.81 -21.22
C ILE A 19 -13.21 11.54 -20.67
N ASN A 20 -14.21 11.91 -21.47
CA ASN A 20 -15.61 11.62 -21.21
C ASN A 20 -15.94 10.25 -21.81
N LYS A 21 -15.41 9.21 -21.24
CA LYS A 21 -15.95 7.84 -21.29
C LYS A 21 -15.39 6.99 -20.15
N ILE A 22 -15.35 7.55 -18.94
CA ILE A 22 -15.55 6.68 -17.77
C ILE A 22 -17.05 6.46 -17.75
N ASN A 23 -17.48 5.26 -18.11
CA ASN A 23 -18.85 4.84 -17.96
C ASN A 23 -19.30 5.24 -16.54
N ARG A 24 -20.31 6.11 -16.47
CA ARG A 24 -21.05 6.38 -15.24
C ARG A 24 -21.67 5.05 -14.84
N PHE A 25 -20.93 4.24 -14.07
CA PHE A 25 -21.56 3.16 -13.34
C PHE A 25 -22.58 3.81 -12.41
N ASN A 26 -23.84 3.48 -12.67
CA ASN A 26 -24.98 3.85 -11.85
C ASN A 26 -24.77 3.28 -10.44
N TYR A 27 -24.33 4.10 -9.53
CA TYR A 27 -24.11 3.80 -8.11
C TYR A 27 -25.44 3.60 -7.33
N ASN A 28 -26.55 3.42 -8.05
CA ASN A 28 -27.89 3.18 -7.48
C ASN A 28 -28.40 1.75 -7.75
N SER A 29 -27.55 0.74 -7.70
CA SER A 29 -28.05 -0.60 -7.46
C SER A 29 -28.28 -0.76 -5.97
N PHE A 30 -29.56 -0.82 -5.61
CA PHE A 30 -30.08 -1.06 -4.28
C PHE A 30 -29.29 -2.17 -3.57
N ARG A 31 -28.48 -1.79 -2.58
CA ARG A 31 -27.88 -2.70 -1.62
C ARG A 31 -29.04 -3.31 -0.80
N LYS A 32 -29.51 -4.49 -1.18
CA LYS A 32 -30.32 -5.32 -0.28
C LYS A 32 -29.40 -5.68 0.88
N MET A 33 -29.52 -4.94 1.99
CA MET A 33 -28.90 -5.35 3.24
C MET A 33 -29.47 -6.73 3.59
N SER A 34 -28.65 -7.76 3.53
CA SER A 34 -29.00 -9.02 4.17
C SER A 34 -29.02 -8.79 5.67
N ASN A 35 -30.20 -8.90 6.28
CA ASN A 35 -30.44 -8.66 7.71
C ASN A 35 -29.91 -9.80 8.60
N ASN A 36 -28.83 -10.49 8.25
CA ASN A 36 -28.24 -11.55 9.06
C ASN A 36 -26.72 -11.47 9.07
N VAL A 37 -26.17 -10.30 9.44
CA VAL A 37 -24.75 -10.21 9.74
C VAL A 37 -24.61 -10.29 11.26
N ASN A 38 -24.11 -11.42 11.74
CA ASN A 38 -23.49 -11.46 13.08
C ASN A 38 -22.39 -10.43 13.07
N ASN A 39 -22.59 -9.30 13.76
CA ASN A 39 -21.66 -8.20 13.81
C ASN A 39 -20.38 -8.64 14.54
N PHE A 40 -19.45 -9.27 13.79
CA PHE A 40 -18.15 -9.63 14.32
C PHE A 40 -17.18 -8.44 14.38
N TYR A 41 -17.66 -7.25 14.02
CA TYR A 41 -16.94 -5.99 14.05
C TYR A 41 -17.83 -4.89 14.62
N GLU A 42 -17.21 -3.81 15.02
CA GLU A 42 -17.90 -2.60 15.45
C GLU A 42 -17.97 -1.60 14.28
N LYS A 43 -19.19 -1.23 13.88
CA LYS A 43 -19.41 -0.18 12.88
C LYS A 43 -19.52 1.16 13.57
N LYS A 44 -18.61 2.09 13.26
CA LYS A 44 -18.56 3.44 13.86
C LYS A 44 -18.72 4.50 12.79
N THR A 45 -19.43 5.58 13.13
CA THR A 45 -19.37 6.82 12.36
C THR A 45 -18.36 7.73 13.05
N LEU A 46 -17.27 8.06 12.36
CA LEU A 46 -16.28 9.02 12.84
C LEU A 46 -16.68 10.43 12.39
N SER A 47 -16.75 11.35 13.33
CA SER A 47 -16.91 12.77 13.08
C SER A 47 -15.59 13.48 13.36
N TYR A 48 -15.14 14.27 12.41
CA TYR A 48 -13.86 14.99 12.47
C TYR A 48 -14.01 16.47 12.83
N GLY A 49 -15.22 16.91 13.17
CA GLY A 49 -15.56 18.30 13.47
C GLY A 49 -16.30 19.00 12.32
N ASP A 50 -16.59 20.29 12.54
CA ASP A 50 -17.39 21.07 11.62
C ASP A 50 -16.74 21.24 10.25
N GLY A 51 -17.52 21.05 9.19
CA GLY A 51 -17.07 21.20 7.81
C GLY A 51 -16.28 20.01 7.24
N ILE A 52 -15.98 18.99 8.03
CA ILE A 52 -15.31 17.76 7.58
C ILE A 52 -16.37 16.64 7.49
N PRO A 53 -16.51 15.97 6.33
CA PRO A 53 -17.46 14.86 6.20
C PRO A 53 -17.19 13.75 7.19
N SER A 54 -18.26 13.22 7.79
CA SER A 54 -18.16 12.01 8.62
C SER A 54 -17.95 10.77 7.75
N GLU A 55 -17.24 9.80 8.29
CA GLU A 55 -16.94 8.53 7.60
C GLU A 55 -17.39 7.34 8.44
N ILE A 56 -17.73 6.24 7.75
CA ILE A 56 -18.01 4.96 8.38
C ILE A 56 -16.73 4.15 8.39
N VAL A 57 -16.39 3.64 9.57
CA VAL A 57 -15.27 2.73 9.75
C VAL A 57 -15.71 1.48 10.50
N PHE A 58 -14.97 0.41 10.30
CA PHE A 58 -15.17 -0.88 10.95
C PHE A 58 -14.01 -1.15 11.88
N GLY A 59 -14.28 -1.36 13.16
CA GLY A 59 -13.28 -1.61 14.20
C GLY A 59 -13.35 -3.04 14.73
N ARG A 60 -12.25 -3.53 15.27
CA ARG A 60 -12.25 -4.77 16.04
C ARG A 60 -13.00 -4.58 17.35
N ASN A 61 -13.79 -5.57 17.74
CA ASN A 61 -14.30 -5.73 19.11
C ASN A 61 -13.61 -6.92 19.80
N GLU A 62 -13.90 -7.16 21.06
CA GLU A 62 -13.23 -8.23 21.85
C GLU A 62 -13.41 -9.65 21.26
N SER A 63 -14.47 -9.87 20.49
CA SER A 63 -14.77 -11.18 19.92
C SER A 63 -14.31 -11.33 18.46
N THR A 64 -13.94 -10.23 17.80
CA THR A 64 -13.63 -10.22 16.35
C THR A 64 -12.66 -11.32 15.96
N MET A 65 -11.48 -11.34 16.57
CA MET A 65 -10.44 -12.31 16.21
C MET A 65 -10.88 -13.77 16.45
N LYS A 66 -11.69 -14.02 17.47
CA LYS A 66 -12.22 -15.36 17.76
C LYS A 66 -13.26 -15.83 16.75
N GLN A 67 -13.93 -14.91 16.09
CA GLN A 67 -14.99 -15.22 15.10
C GLN A 67 -14.45 -15.40 13.68
N ILE A 68 -13.25 -14.89 13.37
CA ILE A 68 -12.66 -14.96 12.00
C ILE A 68 -12.68 -16.39 11.44
N PRO A 69 -12.21 -17.45 12.15
CA PRO A 69 -12.25 -18.82 11.63
C PRO A 69 -13.67 -19.30 11.31
N SER A 70 -14.67 -18.88 12.09
CA SER A 70 -16.07 -19.26 11.85
C SER A 70 -16.66 -18.55 10.65
N ILE A 71 -16.32 -17.27 10.43
CA ILE A 71 -16.83 -16.47 9.32
C ILE A 71 -16.26 -16.95 7.98
N LEU A 72 -14.98 -17.33 7.98
CA LEU A 72 -14.29 -17.89 6.83
C LEU A 72 -14.32 -19.43 6.81
N SER A 73 -15.21 -20.04 7.58
CA SER A 73 -15.38 -21.51 7.60
C SER A 73 -15.77 -22.04 6.22
N GLY A 74 -15.04 -23.05 5.75
CA GLY A 74 -15.20 -23.61 4.39
C GLY A 74 -14.49 -22.81 3.29
N GLU A 75 -13.90 -21.65 3.62
CA GLU A 75 -13.07 -20.91 2.70
C GLU A 75 -11.58 -21.27 2.91
N LYS A 76 -10.83 -21.37 1.82
CA LYS A 76 -9.37 -21.55 1.84
C LYS A 76 -8.71 -20.38 1.11
N CYS A 77 -7.84 -19.67 1.80
CA CYS A 77 -7.05 -18.57 1.23
C CYS A 77 -5.82 -19.13 0.50
N ALA A 78 -5.80 -19.06 -0.82
CA ALA A 78 -4.62 -19.35 -1.63
C ALA A 78 -3.84 -18.05 -1.86
N VAL A 79 -2.72 -17.88 -1.20
CA VAL A 79 -1.86 -16.69 -1.32
C VAL A 79 -0.88 -16.90 -2.46
N LEU A 80 -1.08 -16.20 -3.56
CA LEU A 80 -0.22 -16.23 -4.73
C LEU A 80 0.87 -15.17 -4.61
N GLY A 81 2.12 -15.63 -4.52
CA GLY A 81 3.28 -14.78 -4.22
C GLY A 81 3.62 -14.76 -2.73
N TYR A 82 4.92 -14.82 -2.44
CA TYR A 82 5.44 -14.85 -1.05
C TYR A 82 6.49 -13.76 -0.83
N GLY A 83 6.20 -12.57 -1.41
CA GLY A 83 6.87 -11.31 -1.11
C GLY A 83 6.48 -10.77 0.27
N PRO A 84 6.89 -9.54 0.64
CA PRO A 84 6.61 -8.98 1.98
C PRO A 84 5.13 -8.99 2.36
N GLN A 85 4.22 -8.59 1.45
CA GLN A 85 2.77 -8.63 1.70
C GLN A 85 2.25 -10.06 1.77
N GLY A 86 2.60 -10.90 0.79
CA GLY A 86 2.13 -12.30 0.76
C GLY A 86 2.56 -13.06 2.01
N GLN A 87 3.81 -12.94 2.44
CA GLN A 87 4.30 -13.54 3.67
C GLN A 87 3.57 -13.01 4.91
N GLY A 88 3.52 -11.67 5.07
CA GLY A 88 2.93 -11.06 6.25
C GLY A 88 1.45 -11.42 6.41
N GLN A 89 0.67 -11.32 5.34
CA GLN A 89 -0.76 -11.63 5.36
C GLN A 89 -1.04 -13.12 5.52
N ALA A 90 -0.30 -14.00 4.82
CA ALA A 90 -0.47 -15.44 4.94
C ALA A 90 -0.23 -15.93 6.38
N LEU A 91 0.87 -15.48 6.99
CA LEU A 91 1.21 -15.84 8.36
C LEU A 91 0.18 -15.33 9.37
N ASN A 92 -0.30 -14.08 9.20
CA ASN A 92 -1.30 -13.51 10.10
C ASN A 92 -2.65 -14.23 9.98
N LEU A 93 -3.10 -14.55 8.77
CA LEU A 93 -4.32 -15.34 8.56
C LEU A 93 -4.20 -16.74 9.18
N ARG A 94 -3.07 -17.43 8.99
CA ARG A 94 -2.81 -18.71 9.59
C ARG A 94 -2.87 -18.65 11.13
N ASP A 95 -2.20 -17.65 11.71
CA ASP A 95 -2.21 -17.44 13.16
C ASP A 95 -3.60 -17.01 13.69
N SER A 96 -4.45 -16.46 12.82
CA SER A 96 -5.86 -16.14 13.10
C SER A 96 -6.80 -17.35 12.90
N GLY A 97 -6.26 -18.54 12.59
CA GLY A 97 -7.02 -19.78 12.46
C GLY A 97 -7.72 -19.95 11.10
N VAL A 98 -7.34 -19.22 10.08
CA VAL A 98 -7.86 -19.36 8.71
C VAL A 98 -7.05 -20.41 7.95
N GLU A 99 -7.74 -21.22 7.12
CA GLU A 99 -7.07 -22.14 6.20
C GLU A 99 -6.30 -21.37 5.12
N VAL A 100 -4.98 -21.56 5.10
CA VAL A 100 -4.09 -20.87 4.13
C VAL A 100 -3.25 -21.89 3.37
N CYS A 101 -3.13 -21.71 2.07
CA CYS A 101 -2.07 -22.35 1.26
C CYS A 101 -1.32 -21.29 0.45
N ILE A 102 -0.09 -21.60 0.07
CA ILE A 102 0.79 -20.73 -0.69
C ILE A 102 0.92 -21.24 -2.11
N GLY A 103 0.78 -20.34 -3.08
CA GLY A 103 1.02 -20.58 -4.51
C GLY A 103 2.22 -19.79 -5.01
N VAL A 104 3.33 -20.48 -5.29
CA VAL A 104 4.57 -19.88 -5.81
C VAL A 104 5.27 -20.80 -6.79
N ARG A 105 6.25 -20.28 -7.52
CA ARG A 105 7.07 -21.12 -8.40
C ARG A 105 7.83 -22.14 -7.59
N LYS A 106 7.70 -23.41 -7.96
CA LYS A 106 8.39 -24.52 -7.31
C LYS A 106 9.90 -24.29 -7.31
N ASP A 107 10.56 -24.61 -6.20
CA ASP A 107 11.99 -24.53 -5.98
C ASP A 107 12.61 -23.12 -6.13
N GLY A 108 11.78 -22.07 -6.20
CA GLY A 108 12.23 -20.68 -6.17
C GLY A 108 12.52 -20.18 -4.74
N SER A 109 13.12 -18.99 -4.62
CA SER A 109 13.43 -18.38 -3.32
C SER A 109 12.19 -18.22 -2.42
N SER A 110 11.03 -17.87 -3.00
CA SER A 110 9.76 -17.77 -2.29
C SER A 110 9.25 -19.13 -1.82
N TRP A 111 9.53 -20.20 -2.56
CA TRP A 111 9.18 -21.57 -2.17
C TRP A 111 9.98 -22.01 -0.93
N LEU A 112 11.30 -21.81 -0.95
CA LEU A 112 12.17 -22.12 0.18
C LEU A 112 11.78 -21.33 1.42
N LYS A 113 11.51 -20.04 1.25
CA LYS A 113 11.06 -19.17 2.34
C LYS A 113 9.71 -19.61 2.95
N ALA A 114 8.79 -20.11 2.13
CA ALA A 114 7.53 -20.64 2.63
C ALA A 114 7.73 -21.94 3.44
N ILE A 115 8.68 -22.80 3.03
CA ILE A 115 9.07 -23.98 3.80
C ILE A 115 9.65 -23.57 5.15
N ASP A 116 10.55 -22.59 5.20
CA ASP A 116 11.15 -22.08 6.44
C ASP A 116 10.08 -21.53 7.41
N ASP A 117 8.99 -20.96 6.87
CA ASP A 117 7.85 -20.48 7.64
C ASP A 117 6.82 -21.58 7.98
N GLY A 118 7.13 -22.86 7.65
CA GLY A 118 6.35 -24.04 8.05
C GLY A 118 5.21 -24.40 7.09
N PHE A 119 5.20 -23.93 5.85
CA PHE A 119 4.30 -24.44 4.83
C PHE A 119 4.86 -25.71 4.19
N ILE A 120 4.01 -26.74 4.02
CA ILE A 120 4.42 -28.08 3.64
C ILE A 120 4.13 -28.33 2.17
N PRO A 121 5.15 -28.68 1.33
CA PRO A 121 4.94 -29.03 -0.08
C PRO A 121 3.91 -30.17 -0.26
N GLY A 122 2.91 -29.95 -1.13
CA GLY A 122 1.84 -30.90 -1.40
C GLY A 122 0.67 -30.87 -0.41
N GLU A 123 0.78 -30.12 0.70
CA GLU A 123 -0.30 -29.96 1.70
C GLU A 123 -0.77 -28.50 1.80
N THR A 124 0.16 -27.57 2.04
CA THR A 124 -0.09 -26.13 2.19
C THR A 124 0.79 -25.25 1.32
N LEU A 125 1.67 -25.85 0.51
CA LEU A 125 2.56 -25.17 -0.43
C LEU A 125 2.48 -25.87 -1.80
N PHE A 126 2.13 -25.12 -2.82
CA PHE A 126 1.83 -25.63 -4.17
C PHE A 126 2.44 -24.74 -5.28
N PRO A 127 2.62 -25.26 -6.49
CA PRO A 127 2.69 -24.42 -7.68
C PRO A 127 1.45 -23.52 -7.79
N ILE A 128 1.61 -22.35 -8.44
CA ILE A 128 0.57 -21.30 -8.46
C ILE A 128 -0.78 -21.84 -8.94
N GLU A 129 -0.80 -22.54 -10.07
CA GLU A 129 -2.05 -23.04 -10.67
C GLU A 129 -2.76 -24.05 -9.77
N GLU A 130 -2.01 -24.91 -9.10
CA GLU A 130 -2.58 -25.88 -8.17
C GLU A 130 -3.14 -25.19 -6.92
N ALA A 131 -2.46 -24.16 -6.41
CA ALA A 131 -2.97 -23.36 -5.30
C ALA A 131 -4.28 -22.66 -5.67
N VAL A 132 -4.41 -22.14 -6.89
CA VAL A 132 -5.66 -21.52 -7.38
C VAL A 132 -6.80 -22.54 -7.43
N GLU A 133 -6.54 -23.78 -7.81
CA GLU A 133 -7.56 -24.84 -7.82
C GLU A 133 -8.05 -25.16 -6.40
N LYS A 134 -7.15 -25.22 -5.44
CA LYS A 134 -7.45 -25.58 -4.04
C LYS A 134 -8.08 -24.42 -3.24
N GLY A 135 -7.80 -23.18 -3.59
CA GLY A 135 -8.34 -22.02 -2.90
C GLY A 135 -9.73 -21.61 -3.36
N SER A 136 -10.55 -21.11 -2.47
CA SER A 136 -11.81 -20.40 -2.77
C SER A 136 -11.62 -18.89 -2.75
N ILE A 137 -10.67 -18.38 -1.94
CA ILE A 137 -10.23 -16.99 -1.92
C ILE A 137 -8.80 -16.94 -2.48
N ILE A 138 -8.63 -16.32 -3.64
CA ILE A 138 -7.36 -16.22 -4.34
C ILE A 138 -6.73 -14.86 -4.04
N MET A 139 -5.76 -14.84 -3.15
CA MET A 139 -5.05 -13.62 -2.75
C MET A 139 -3.91 -13.36 -3.73
N PHE A 140 -4.16 -12.46 -4.67
CA PHE A 140 -3.25 -12.19 -5.80
C PHE A 140 -2.17 -11.18 -5.39
N LEU A 141 -1.18 -11.66 -4.62
CA LEU A 141 -0.15 -10.85 -3.94
C LEU A 141 1.24 -10.94 -4.61
N LEU A 142 1.23 -11.22 -5.91
CA LEU A 142 2.40 -11.07 -6.77
C LEU A 142 2.72 -9.59 -7.00
N SER A 143 3.94 -9.28 -7.44
CA SER A 143 4.24 -7.95 -8.00
C SER A 143 3.39 -7.67 -9.23
N ASP A 144 3.19 -6.39 -9.60
CA ASP A 144 2.34 -6.02 -10.74
C ASP A 144 2.76 -6.75 -12.03
N ALA A 145 4.06 -6.80 -12.33
CA ALA A 145 4.57 -7.59 -13.45
C ALA A 145 4.24 -9.09 -13.31
N GLY A 146 4.36 -9.63 -12.10
CA GLY A 146 3.99 -11.02 -11.82
C GLY A 146 2.49 -11.27 -11.96
N GLN A 147 1.65 -10.29 -11.63
CA GLN A 147 0.20 -10.38 -11.84
C GLN A 147 -0.13 -10.40 -13.34
N ILE A 148 0.50 -9.54 -14.13
CA ILE A 148 0.34 -9.50 -15.60
C ILE A 148 0.73 -10.83 -16.22
N ASP A 149 1.85 -11.42 -15.81
CA ASP A 149 2.34 -12.69 -16.35
C ASP A 149 1.47 -13.90 -15.96
N ILE A 150 0.94 -13.91 -14.76
CA ILE A 150 0.24 -15.06 -14.19
C ILE A 150 -1.29 -15.02 -14.47
N TYR A 151 -1.89 -13.83 -14.55
CA TYR A 151 -3.33 -13.73 -14.71
C TYR A 151 -3.89 -14.53 -15.91
N PRO A 152 -3.29 -14.49 -17.13
CA PRO A 152 -3.76 -15.29 -18.25
C PRO A 152 -3.77 -16.80 -17.98
N GLN A 153 -2.85 -17.29 -17.13
CA GLN A 153 -2.70 -18.72 -16.82
C GLN A 153 -3.75 -19.22 -15.82
N ILE A 154 -4.27 -18.32 -14.99
CA ILE A 154 -5.23 -18.68 -13.93
C ILE A 154 -6.66 -18.20 -14.21
N ARG A 155 -6.86 -17.35 -15.21
CA ARG A 155 -8.15 -16.72 -15.52
C ARG A 155 -9.30 -17.74 -15.63
N ASP A 156 -9.11 -18.80 -16.38
CA ASP A 156 -10.13 -19.84 -16.59
C ASP A 156 -10.41 -20.68 -15.32
N LYS A 157 -9.48 -20.66 -14.36
CA LYS A 157 -9.65 -21.28 -13.05
C LYS A 157 -10.39 -20.36 -12.06
N LEU A 158 -10.56 -19.09 -12.41
CA LEU A 158 -11.34 -18.09 -11.65
C LEU A 158 -12.76 -17.97 -12.23
N ASP A 159 -12.88 -17.91 -13.55
CA ASP A 159 -14.14 -17.64 -14.23
C ASP A 159 -15.19 -18.71 -13.95
N ASN A 160 -16.37 -18.27 -13.51
CA ASN A 160 -17.53 -19.12 -13.21
C ASN A 160 -17.26 -20.26 -12.20
N LYS A 161 -16.41 -20.00 -11.20
CA LYS A 161 -15.99 -20.99 -10.18
C LYS A 161 -16.42 -20.65 -8.76
N ASN A 162 -17.26 -19.63 -8.58
CA ASN A 162 -17.69 -19.13 -7.26
C ASN A 162 -16.50 -18.82 -6.34
N LYS A 163 -15.46 -18.19 -6.89
CA LYS A 163 -14.25 -17.80 -6.16
C LYS A 163 -14.30 -16.31 -5.79
N THR A 164 -13.41 -15.95 -4.90
CA THR A 164 -13.14 -14.55 -4.57
C THR A 164 -11.71 -14.22 -5.00
N LEU A 165 -11.55 -13.24 -5.89
CA LEU A 165 -10.25 -12.70 -6.27
C LEU A 165 -9.94 -11.48 -5.39
N TYR A 166 -8.85 -11.58 -4.66
CA TYR A 166 -8.45 -10.60 -3.66
C TYR A 166 -7.16 -9.88 -4.07
N PHE A 167 -7.15 -8.57 -3.89
CA PHE A 167 -6.00 -7.70 -4.11
C PHE A 167 -5.63 -6.95 -2.83
N SER A 168 -4.36 -6.56 -2.68
CA SER A 168 -3.90 -5.63 -1.63
C SER A 168 -3.53 -4.25 -2.16
N HIS A 169 -3.62 -4.06 -3.46
CA HIS A 169 -3.43 -2.80 -4.17
C HIS A 169 -4.24 -2.85 -5.46
N GLY A 170 -4.87 -1.74 -5.82
CA GLY A 170 -5.80 -1.72 -6.95
C GLY A 170 -5.17 -1.62 -8.34
N PHE A 171 -3.84 -1.58 -8.47
CA PHE A 171 -3.12 -1.30 -9.70
C PHE A 171 -3.56 -2.17 -10.89
N GLY A 172 -3.54 -3.49 -10.72
CA GLY A 172 -3.89 -4.44 -11.77
C GLY A 172 -5.29 -4.23 -12.34
N VAL A 173 -6.26 -3.89 -11.47
CA VAL A 173 -7.66 -3.70 -11.83
C VAL A 173 -7.92 -2.31 -12.42
N VAL A 174 -7.31 -1.27 -11.86
CA VAL A 174 -7.53 0.12 -12.34
C VAL A 174 -6.94 0.33 -13.73
N TYR A 175 -5.81 -0.28 -14.01
CA TYR A 175 -5.12 -0.15 -15.29
C TYR A 175 -5.28 -1.39 -16.19
N GLN A 176 -6.43 -2.06 -16.12
CA GLN A 176 -6.70 -3.32 -16.85
C GLN A 176 -6.47 -3.24 -18.36
N GLU A 177 -6.64 -2.06 -18.99
CA GLU A 177 -6.31 -1.87 -20.42
C GLU A 177 -4.82 -2.10 -20.71
N LYS A 178 -3.94 -1.86 -19.72
CA LYS A 178 -2.49 -2.06 -19.83
C LYS A 178 -2.04 -3.41 -19.25
N THR A 179 -2.64 -3.80 -18.13
CA THR A 179 -2.29 -5.03 -17.40
C THR A 179 -2.92 -6.29 -17.98
N GLN A 180 -3.98 -6.14 -18.77
CA GLN A 180 -4.81 -7.23 -19.29
C GLN A 180 -5.46 -8.09 -18.20
N ILE A 181 -5.61 -7.54 -16.99
CA ILE A 181 -6.31 -8.19 -15.87
C ILE A 181 -7.80 -7.84 -15.98
N ASP A 182 -8.52 -8.56 -16.82
CA ASP A 182 -9.91 -8.30 -17.25
C ASP A 182 -10.95 -8.81 -16.24
N VAL A 183 -10.87 -8.37 -15.00
CA VAL A 183 -11.79 -8.81 -13.93
C VAL A 183 -13.26 -8.54 -14.23
N ASP A 184 -13.56 -7.54 -15.07
CA ASP A 184 -14.92 -7.17 -15.44
C ASP A 184 -15.62 -8.25 -16.28
N ASN A 185 -14.86 -9.12 -16.93
CA ASN A 185 -15.37 -10.23 -17.74
C ASN A 185 -15.44 -11.55 -16.98
N LEU A 186 -15.02 -11.62 -15.73
CA LEU A 186 -15.19 -12.82 -14.89
C LEU A 186 -16.67 -12.99 -14.51
N LYS A 187 -17.12 -14.21 -14.30
CA LYS A 187 -18.49 -14.57 -13.87
C LYS A 187 -18.43 -15.33 -12.56
N ASN A 188 -19.44 -15.14 -11.72
CA ASN A 188 -19.54 -15.81 -10.42
C ASN A 188 -18.21 -15.72 -9.63
N THR A 189 -17.61 -14.54 -9.65
CA THR A 189 -16.32 -14.27 -9.00
C THR A 189 -16.39 -12.92 -8.30
N ASP A 190 -16.32 -12.93 -6.97
CA ASP A 190 -16.16 -11.69 -6.22
C ASP A 190 -14.78 -11.08 -6.51
N VAL A 191 -14.70 -9.76 -6.57
CA VAL A 191 -13.43 -9.03 -6.69
C VAL A 191 -13.34 -8.01 -5.58
N ILE A 192 -12.41 -8.24 -4.66
CA ILE A 192 -12.26 -7.47 -3.41
C ILE A 192 -10.85 -6.96 -3.23
N MET A 193 -10.72 -5.95 -2.41
CA MET A 193 -9.42 -5.42 -1.99
C MET A 193 -9.40 -5.15 -0.50
N ILE A 194 -8.30 -5.51 0.16
CA ILE A 194 -7.87 -4.98 1.45
C ILE A 194 -6.46 -4.44 1.27
N ALA A 195 -6.30 -3.14 1.43
CA ALA A 195 -5.02 -2.47 1.29
C ALA A 195 -4.50 -2.00 2.66
N PRO A 196 -3.62 -2.79 3.32
CA PRO A 196 -2.97 -2.38 4.55
C PRO A 196 -2.10 -1.14 4.32
N LYS A 197 -2.22 -0.12 5.19
CA LYS A 197 -1.48 1.13 5.06
C LYS A 197 -0.09 1.02 5.69
N GLY A 198 0.74 0.13 5.12
CA GLY A 198 2.12 -0.10 5.55
C GLY A 198 2.78 -1.28 4.84
N SER A 199 4.09 -1.41 5.04
CA SER A 199 4.88 -2.49 4.44
C SER A 199 4.46 -3.87 4.95
N GLY A 200 4.60 -4.90 4.13
CA GLY A 200 4.26 -6.27 4.55
C GLY A 200 5.05 -6.75 5.78
N LYS A 201 6.30 -6.28 5.95
CA LYS A 201 7.08 -6.52 7.16
C LYS A 201 6.40 -5.91 8.38
N SER A 202 5.92 -4.68 8.28
CA SER A 202 5.21 -3.99 9.38
C SER A 202 3.86 -4.66 9.67
N VAL A 203 3.14 -5.13 8.65
CA VAL A 203 1.91 -5.93 8.83
C VAL A 203 2.17 -7.11 9.74
N ARG A 204 3.25 -7.88 9.50
CA ARG A 204 3.61 -9.03 10.35
C ARG A 204 4.08 -8.62 11.74
N THR A 205 5.03 -7.68 11.81
CA THR A 205 5.67 -7.30 13.08
C THR A 205 4.68 -6.67 14.06
N LEU A 206 3.78 -5.81 13.59
CA LEU A 206 2.78 -5.18 14.45
C LEU A 206 1.70 -6.17 14.89
N TYR A 207 1.29 -7.10 14.03
CA TYR A 207 0.40 -8.19 14.41
C TYR A 207 0.97 -9.02 15.55
N GLN A 208 2.24 -9.44 15.46
CA GLN A 208 2.92 -10.21 16.50
C GLN A 208 3.02 -9.48 17.84
N LYS A 209 3.01 -8.15 17.82
CA LYS A 209 2.98 -7.30 19.02
C LYS A 209 1.57 -7.07 19.58
N GLY A 210 0.55 -7.73 19.03
CA GLY A 210 -0.85 -7.57 19.42
C GLY A 210 -1.53 -6.31 18.87
N GLY A 211 -0.82 -5.53 18.03
CA GLY A 211 -1.32 -4.37 17.31
C GLY A 211 -1.83 -4.73 15.91
N GLY A 212 -1.49 -3.89 14.95
CA GLY A 212 -1.80 -4.09 13.54
C GLY A 212 -1.68 -2.80 12.74
N ILE A 213 -1.87 -2.90 11.44
CA ILE A 213 -1.89 -1.77 10.51
C ILE A 213 -3.32 -1.56 10.02
N ASN A 214 -3.76 -0.31 10.02
CA ASN A 214 -5.05 0.08 9.45
C ASN A 214 -5.10 -0.30 7.97
N ALA A 215 -6.29 -0.63 7.48
CA ALA A 215 -6.48 -0.96 6.08
C ALA A 215 -7.66 -0.21 5.49
N SER A 216 -7.65 -0.03 4.19
CA SER A 216 -8.86 0.28 3.43
C SER A 216 -9.40 -0.99 2.77
N TYR A 217 -10.72 -1.02 2.52
CA TYR A 217 -11.33 -2.09 1.74
C TYR A 217 -12.12 -1.52 0.58
N ALA A 218 -12.22 -2.29 -0.48
CA ALA A 218 -13.08 -1.99 -1.61
C ALA A 218 -13.68 -3.26 -2.21
N ILE A 219 -14.91 -3.15 -2.67
CA ILE A 219 -15.61 -4.18 -3.40
C ILE A 219 -15.77 -3.70 -4.84
N HIS A 220 -15.06 -4.34 -5.77
CA HIS A 220 -15.22 -4.08 -7.20
C HIS A 220 -16.41 -4.85 -7.76
N ARG A 221 -16.58 -6.10 -7.29
CA ARG A 221 -17.65 -7.02 -7.71
C ARG A 221 -18.09 -7.91 -6.56
N ASP A 222 -19.38 -8.07 -6.43
CA ASP A 222 -20.04 -8.93 -5.43
C ASP A 222 -21.06 -9.83 -6.12
N ASP A 223 -20.63 -10.95 -6.68
CA ASP A 223 -21.48 -11.94 -7.32
C ASP A 223 -22.10 -12.91 -6.29
N SER A 224 -21.43 -13.12 -5.16
CA SER A 224 -21.91 -14.00 -4.09
C SER A 224 -22.91 -13.35 -3.13
N GLY A 225 -22.95 -12.01 -3.07
CA GLY A 225 -23.67 -11.25 -2.04
C GLY A 225 -22.99 -11.24 -0.67
N ASN A 226 -21.75 -11.74 -0.57
CA ASN A 226 -20.98 -11.87 0.68
C ASN A 226 -19.57 -11.27 0.61
N ALA A 227 -19.25 -10.54 -0.45
CA ALA A 227 -17.92 -10.00 -0.69
C ALA A 227 -17.43 -9.07 0.43
N GLU A 228 -18.30 -8.22 0.98
CA GLU A 228 -17.97 -7.31 2.07
C GLU A 228 -17.58 -8.06 3.36
N ASN A 229 -18.36 -9.09 3.74
CA ASN A 229 -18.03 -9.89 4.93
C ASN A 229 -16.68 -10.60 4.78
N LYS A 230 -16.41 -11.18 3.59
CA LYS A 230 -15.13 -11.82 3.29
C LYS A 230 -13.99 -10.80 3.38
N ALA A 231 -14.15 -9.61 2.77
CA ALA A 231 -13.17 -8.55 2.82
C ALA A 231 -12.86 -8.12 4.25
N LEU A 232 -13.88 -7.81 5.05
CA LEU A 232 -13.71 -7.40 6.44
C LEU A 232 -13.09 -8.50 7.30
N ALA A 233 -13.53 -9.77 7.12
CA ALA A 233 -12.97 -10.90 7.84
C ALA A 233 -11.48 -11.10 7.53
N ILE A 234 -11.08 -11.00 6.27
CA ILE A 234 -9.68 -11.06 5.87
C ILE A 234 -8.92 -9.86 6.46
N GLY A 235 -9.46 -8.65 6.34
CA GLY A 235 -8.82 -7.44 6.85
C GLY A 235 -8.55 -7.49 8.36
N PHE A 236 -9.49 -7.99 9.15
CA PHE A 236 -9.27 -8.22 10.58
C PHE A 236 -8.36 -9.42 10.82
N GLY A 237 -8.48 -10.49 10.03
CA GLY A 237 -7.63 -11.68 10.13
C GLY A 237 -6.15 -11.39 9.88
N ILE A 238 -5.83 -10.45 9.00
CA ILE A 238 -4.44 -9.98 8.83
C ILE A 238 -3.98 -9.00 9.92
N GLY A 239 -4.89 -8.60 10.83
CA GLY A 239 -4.58 -7.85 12.04
C GLY A 239 -4.97 -6.38 12.02
N SER A 240 -5.73 -5.89 11.04
CA SER A 240 -6.11 -4.47 11.00
C SER A 240 -6.93 -4.07 12.23
N PRO A 241 -6.55 -3.02 12.98
CA PRO A 241 -7.32 -2.55 14.12
C PRO A 241 -8.62 -1.85 13.69
N TYR A 242 -8.60 -1.13 12.57
CA TYR A 242 -9.80 -0.62 11.92
C TYR A 242 -9.64 -0.64 10.40
N ILE A 243 -10.80 -0.64 9.72
CA ILE A 243 -10.89 -0.72 8.25
C ILE A 243 -11.88 0.34 7.80
N TYR A 244 -11.57 1.08 6.73
CA TYR A 244 -12.45 2.08 6.13
C TYR A 244 -12.70 1.77 4.66
N GLU A 245 -13.86 2.22 4.16
CA GLU A 245 -14.26 2.00 2.77
C GLU A 245 -13.53 2.93 1.81
N THR A 246 -13.16 2.39 0.65
CA THR A 246 -12.60 3.14 -0.48
C THR A 246 -13.08 2.54 -1.80
N THR A 247 -12.45 2.94 -2.91
CA THR A 247 -12.59 2.27 -4.22
C THR A 247 -11.21 1.92 -4.75
N PHE A 248 -11.12 0.94 -5.66
CA PHE A 248 -9.85 0.60 -6.30
C PHE A 248 -9.15 1.83 -6.88
N LEU A 249 -9.89 2.70 -7.58
CA LEU A 249 -9.33 3.93 -8.16
C LEU A 249 -8.81 4.92 -7.10
N LYS A 250 -9.56 5.15 -6.03
CA LYS A 250 -9.14 6.08 -4.96
C LYS A 250 -7.92 5.54 -4.22
N GLU A 251 -7.91 4.24 -3.97
CA GLU A 251 -6.79 3.57 -3.30
C GLU A 251 -5.51 3.74 -4.11
N VAL A 252 -5.51 3.34 -5.40
CA VAL A 252 -4.35 3.49 -6.28
C VAL A 252 -3.89 4.94 -6.38
N SER A 253 -4.84 5.88 -6.53
CA SER A 253 -4.50 7.29 -6.67
C SER A 253 -3.83 7.86 -5.42
N SER A 254 -4.31 7.50 -4.23
CA SER A 254 -3.73 7.95 -2.97
C SER A 254 -2.42 7.24 -2.64
N ASP A 255 -2.36 5.92 -2.86
CA ASP A 255 -1.19 5.10 -2.54
C ASP A 255 0.02 5.48 -3.39
N LEU A 256 -0.12 5.48 -4.73
CA LEU A 256 0.95 5.88 -5.63
C LEU A 256 1.39 7.34 -5.41
N THR A 257 0.47 8.25 -5.08
CA THR A 257 0.83 9.64 -4.75
C THR A 257 1.61 9.69 -3.44
N GLY A 258 1.16 8.96 -2.42
CA GLY A 258 1.83 8.90 -1.11
C GLY A 258 3.26 8.37 -1.20
N GLU A 259 3.46 7.25 -1.93
CA GLU A 259 4.78 6.65 -2.13
C GLU A 259 5.78 7.61 -2.82
N ARG A 260 5.31 8.34 -3.84
CA ARG A 260 6.15 9.28 -4.59
C ARG A 260 6.41 10.58 -3.83
N SER A 261 5.52 10.92 -2.92
CA SER A 261 5.62 12.15 -2.12
C SER A 261 6.08 11.86 -0.68
N VAL A 262 5.22 12.06 0.31
CA VAL A 262 5.60 12.11 1.73
C VAL A 262 6.09 10.78 2.28
N LEU A 263 5.58 9.64 1.79
CA LEU A 263 5.90 8.34 2.40
C LEU A 263 7.30 7.83 2.04
N MET A 264 7.78 8.07 0.81
CA MET A 264 9.05 7.53 0.33
C MET A 264 9.85 8.57 -0.48
N GLY A 265 9.41 8.94 -1.68
CA GLY A 265 10.18 9.75 -2.62
C GLY A 265 10.51 11.13 -2.07
N GLY A 266 9.52 11.84 -1.56
CA GLY A 266 9.68 13.17 -1.00
C GLY A 266 10.55 13.19 0.25
N ILE A 267 10.34 12.25 1.19
CA ILE A 267 11.16 12.19 2.40
C ILE A 267 12.62 11.82 2.11
N ALA A 268 12.85 10.93 1.13
CA ALA A 268 14.21 10.59 0.70
C ALA A 268 14.92 11.81 0.11
N GLY A 269 14.23 12.59 -0.74
CA GLY A 269 14.75 13.83 -1.32
C GLY A 269 15.02 14.90 -0.27
N LEU A 270 14.13 15.10 0.70
CA LEU A 270 14.30 16.07 1.78
C LEU A 270 15.49 15.73 2.68
N PHE A 271 15.63 14.46 3.07
CA PHE A 271 16.77 14.01 3.86
C PHE A 271 18.09 14.26 3.11
N LYS A 272 18.14 13.91 1.83
CA LYS A 272 19.33 14.11 1.01
C LYS A 272 19.69 15.60 0.89
N ALA A 273 18.69 16.44 0.58
CA ALA A 273 18.91 17.88 0.40
C ALA A 273 19.42 18.56 1.69
N GLN A 274 18.81 18.27 2.83
CA GLN A 274 19.25 18.84 4.10
C GLN A 274 20.64 18.35 4.49
N TYR A 275 20.90 17.05 4.35
CA TYR A 275 22.22 16.49 4.63
C TYR A 275 23.31 17.16 3.80
N ASP A 276 23.10 17.31 2.49
CA ASP A 276 24.09 17.93 1.60
C ASP A 276 24.36 19.39 1.98
N VAL A 277 23.31 20.18 2.23
CA VAL A 277 23.47 21.58 2.66
C VAL A 277 24.30 21.68 3.93
N LEU A 278 24.08 20.82 4.93
CA LEU A 278 24.88 20.81 6.15
C LEU A 278 26.34 20.44 5.86
N ARG A 279 26.57 19.41 5.04
CA ARG A 279 27.94 19.00 4.65
C ARG A 279 28.69 20.09 3.87
N GLU A 280 28.02 20.75 2.94
CA GLU A 280 28.56 21.86 2.15
C GLU A 280 28.94 23.08 3.03
N ASN A 281 28.25 23.24 4.16
CA ASN A 281 28.54 24.29 5.13
C ASN A 281 29.49 23.86 6.27
N GLY A 282 30.18 22.73 6.10
CA GLY A 282 31.30 22.32 6.97
C GLY A 282 30.89 21.48 8.18
N HIS A 283 29.63 21.10 8.33
CA HIS A 283 29.23 20.19 9.39
C HIS A 283 29.84 18.80 9.20
N SER A 284 30.18 18.12 10.27
CA SER A 284 30.70 16.76 10.21
C SER A 284 29.63 15.77 9.68
N PRO A 285 30.03 14.62 9.12
CA PRO A 285 29.06 13.61 8.69
C PRO A 285 28.10 13.18 9.81
N SER A 286 28.60 13.06 11.03
CA SER A 286 27.78 12.69 12.20
C SER A 286 26.78 13.78 12.56
N GLU A 287 27.18 15.06 12.59
CA GLU A 287 26.24 16.17 12.83
C GLU A 287 25.15 16.20 11.75
N ALA A 288 25.56 16.23 10.48
CA ALA A 288 24.61 16.30 9.38
C ALA A 288 23.62 15.13 9.40
N PHE A 289 24.05 13.91 9.71
CA PHE A 289 23.18 12.74 9.78
C PHE A 289 22.24 12.77 10.99
N ASN A 290 22.74 13.13 12.17
CA ASN A 290 21.90 13.20 13.36
C ASN A 290 20.82 14.28 13.24
N GLU A 291 21.17 15.48 12.79
CA GLU A 291 20.23 16.60 12.62
C GLU A 291 19.25 16.41 11.45
N THR A 292 19.49 15.43 10.58
CA THR A 292 18.61 15.17 9.43
C THR A 292 17.76 13.92 9.64
N VAL A 293 18.37 12.81 10.00
CA VAL A 293 17.70 11.49 9.98
C VAL A 293 17.44 10.97 11.39
N GLU A 294 18.48 10.97 12.25
CA GLU A 294 18.38 10.27 13.54
C GLU A 294 17.37 10.93 14.46
N GLU A 295 17.49 12.24 14.67
CA GLU A 295 16.59 12.97 15.55
C GLU A 295 15.15 12.92 15.05
N ALA A 296 14.95 13.03 13.73
CA ALA A 296 13.62 12.91 13.14
C ALA A 296 12.99 11.55 13.46
N LEU A 297 13.70 10.45 13.19
CA LEU A 297 13.14 9.10 13.30
C LEU A 297 13.07 8.57 14.74
N GLN A 298 14.03 8.95 15.58
CA GLN A 298 14.10 8.45 16.95
C GLN A 298 13.29 9.26 17.95
N SER A 299 13.20 10.56 17.73
CA SER A 299 12.64 11.49 18.69
C SER A 299 11.37 12.18 18.22
N LEU A 300 11.41 12.86 17.07
CA LEU A 300 10.33 13.76 16.69
C LEU A 300 9.14 13.05 16.02
N TYR A 301 9.39 12.16 15.07
CA TYR A 301 8.29 11.44 14.38
C TYR A 301 7.51 10.50 15.30
N PRO A 302 8.10 9.84 16.31
CA PRO A 302 7.35 9.12 17.34
C PRO A 302 6.34 10.00 18.08
N LEU A 303 6.65 11.27 18.36
CA LEU A 303 5.72 12.21 19.00
C LEU A 303 4.54 12.54 18.09
N ILE A 304 4.79 12.71 16.78
CA ILE A 304 3.71 12.88 15.79
C ILE A 304 2.79 11.66 15.78
N ASN A 305 3.37 10.47 15.79
CA ASN A 305 2.60 9.22 15.82
C ASN A 305 1.78 9.04 17.09
N GLU A 306 2.26 9.57 18.21
CA GLU A 306 1.57 9.47 19.50
C GLU A 306 0.33 10.35 19.57
N LYS A 307 0.47 11.65 19.27
CA LYS A 307 -0.61 12.64 19.52
C LYS A 307 -0.74 13.75 18.46
N GLY A 308 0.06 13.70 17.36
CA GLY A 308 -0.03 14.66 16.28
C GLY A 308 1.04 15.75 16.29
N MET A 309 0.97 16.65 15.31
CA MET A 309 2.00 17.64 15.02
C MET A 309 2.14 18.69 16.12
N ASP A 310 1.04 19.13 16.70
CA ASP A 310 1.01 20.09 17.81
C ASP A 310 1.69 19.53 19.06
N TYR A 311 1.51 18.26 19.33
CA TYR A 311 2.18 17.56 20.43
C TYR A 311 3.69 17.51 20.22
N MET A 312 4.16 17.17 19.02
CA MET A 312 5.59 17.24 18.70
C MET A 312 6.14 18.66 18.94
N PHE A 313 5.48 19.69 18.42
CA PHE A 313 5.91 21.07 18.63
C PHE A 313 5.96 21.45 20.10
N SER A 314 4.94 21.12 20.90
CA SER A 314 4.88 21.46 22.31
C SER A 314 5.95 20.79 23.18
N ASN A 315 6.55 19.70 22.69
CA ASN A 315 7.67 19.00 23.34
C ASN A 315 9.06 19.53 22.91
N CYS A 316 9.10 20.56 22.06
CA CYS A 316 10.34 21.20 21.61
C CYS A 316 10.52 22.58 22.26
N SER A 317 11.74 23.14 22.16
CA SER A 317 12.02 24.50 22.63
C SER A 317 11.18 25.55 21.87
N THR A 318 10.93 26.69 22.49
CA THR A 318 10.19 27.79 21.85
C THR A 318 10.90 28.30 20.58
N THR A 319 12.22 28.24 20.54
CA THR A 319 13.02 28.58 19.36
C THR A 319 12.74 27.61 18.21
N ALA A 320 12.73 26.30 18.49
CA ALA A 320 12.40 25.28 17.50
C ALA A 320 10.96 25.44 17.01
N GLN A 321 9.99 25.62 17.92
CA GLN A 321 8.59 25.85 17.56
C GLN A 321 8.45 27.06 16.62
N ARG A 322 9.08 28.18 16.93
CA ARG A 322 8.98 29.40 16.11
C ARG A 322 9.54 29.17 14.71
N GLY A 323 10.75 28.62 14.64
CA GLY A 323 11.39 28.32 13.37
C GLY A 323 10.55 27.36 12.52
N ALA A 324 10.08 26.25 13.09
CA ALA A 324 9.28 25.27 12.39
C ALA A 324 7.95 25.86 11.86
N LEU A 325 7.23 26.64 12.67
CA LEU A 325 5.99 27.29 12.24
C LEU A 325 6.20 28.30 11.11
N ASP A 326 7.32 29.03 11.11
CA ASP A 326 7.61 30.00 10.05
C ASP A 326 7.98 29.30 8.72
N TRP A 327 8.75 28.23 8.80
CA TRP A 327 9.21 27.53 7.60
C TRP A 327 8.21 26.52 7.03
N SER A 328 7.33 25.95 7.85
CA SER A 328 6.32 25.00 7.39
C SER A 328 5.47 25.54 6.24
N LYS A 329 5.06 26.82 6.33
CA LYS A 329 4.28 27.50 5.28
C LYS A 329 5.03 27.62 3.94
N ARG A 330 6.36 27.79 4.02
CA ARG A 330 7.20 27.85 2.81
C ARG A 330 7.35 26.46 2.20
N PHE A 331 7.56 25.42 3.03
CA PHE A 331 7.60 24.05 2.55
C PHE A 331 6.28 23.66 1.89
N GLU A 332 5.13 24.00 2.49
CA GLU A 332 3.82 23.76 1.90
C GLU A 332 3.69 24.43 0.52
N ALA A 333 4.01 25.71 0.44
CA ALA A 333 3.89 26.48 -0.81
C ALA A 333 4.78 25.93 -1.95
N LEU A 334 5.99 25.43 -1.60
CA LEU A 334 6.91 24.86 -2.57
C LEU A 334 6.53 23.44 -2.99
N ASN A 335 6.04 22.62 -2.07
CA ASN A 335 5.80 21.21 -2.34
C ASN A 335 4.39 20.93 -2.90
N LYS A 336 3.38 21.74 -2.57
CA LYS A 336 2.01 21.52 -3.06
C LYS A 336 1.92 21.43 -4.59
N PRO A 337 2.52 22.33 -5.39
CA PRO A 337 2.51 22.21 -6.85
C PRO A 337 3.17 20.92 -7.36
N LEU A 338 4.28 20.50 -6.74
CA LEU A 338 4.96 19.25 -7.09
C LEU A 338 4.09 18.03 -6.79
N ILE A 339 3.42 18.01 -5.64
CA ILE A 339 2.50 16.91 -5.28
C ILE A 339 1.28 16.90 -6.23
N GLU A 340 0.78 18.05 -6.64
CA GLU A 340 -0.28 18.14 -7.66
C GLU A 340 0.17 17.59 -9.02
N GLU A 341 1.43 17.81 -9.40
CA GLU A 341 2.02 17.21 -10.62
C GLU A 341 2.09 15.69 -10.50
N ILE A 342 2.58 15.17 -9.36
CA ILE A 342 2.59 13.73 -9.06
C ILE A 342 1.18 13.16 -9.16
N TYR A 343 0.19 13.77 -8.50
CA TYR A 343 -1.19 13.29 -8.51
C TYR A 343 -1.76 13.25 -9.96
N LYS A 344 -1.51 14.28 -10.74
CA LYS A 344 -1.91 14.31 -12.18
C LYS A 344 -1.24 13.21 -12.98
N SER A 345 0.05 12.96 -12.76
CA SER A 345 0.79 11.87 -13.42
C SER A 345 0.20 10.50 -13.07
N VAL A 346 -0.16 10.30 -11.79
CA VAL A 346 -0.81 9.07 -11.32
C VAL A 346 -2.19 8.89 -11.98
N VAL A 347 -3.10 9.86 -11.86
CA VAL A 347 -4.47 9.69 -12.36
C VAL A 347 -4.57 9.64 -13.90
N THR A 348 -3.58 10.13 -14.62
CA THR A 348 -3.49 9.99 -16.07
C THR A 348 -2.87 8.66 -16.53
N GLY A 349 -2.42 7.82 -15.59
CA GLY A 349 -1.80 6.53 -15.87
C GLY A 349 -0.35 6.58 -16.34
N LYS A 350 0.30 7.74 -16.36
CA LYS A 350 1.72 7.87 -16.76
C LYS A 350 2.64 7.12 -15.82
N GLU A 351 2.38 7.19 -14.52
CA GLU A 351 3.16 6.46 -13.52
C GLU A 351 2.99 4.94 -13.65
N ALA A 352 1.79 4.48 -13.96
CA ALA A 352 1.53 3.07 -14.21
C ALA A 352 2.25 2.58 -15.47
N GLU A 353 2.21 3.37 -16.56
CA GLU A 353 2.92 3.07 -17.81
C GLU A 353 4.44 2.94 -17.57
N ARG A 354 5.04 3.93 -16.91
CA ARG A 354 6.45 3.89 -16.53
C ARG A 354 6.79 2.64 -15.70
N THR A 355 5.96 2.30 -14.71
CA THR A 355 6.19 1.12 -13.86
C THR A 355 6.14 -0.18 -14.68
N ILE A 356 5.14 -0.31 -15.54
CA ILE A 356 5.00 -1.49 -16.41
C ILE A 356 6.20 -1.59 -17.36
N ASP A 357 6.56 -0.50 -18.04
CA ASP A 357 7.68 -0.48 -18.98
C ASP A 357 9.00 -0.86 -18.30
N CYS A 358 9.30 -0.27 -17.14
CA CYS A 358 10.52 -0.60 -16.39
C CYS A 358 10.53 -2.05 -15.93
N ASN A 359 9.41 -2.54 -15.39
CA ASN A 359 9.35 -3.87 -14.77
C ASN A 359 9.14 -5.02 -15.76
N SER A 360 8.75 -4.74 -17.01
CA SER A 360 8.63 -5.73 -18.08
C SER A 360 9.96 -6.05 -18.78
N SER A 361 11.01 -5.28 -18.49
CA SER A 361 12.34 -5.51 -19.05
C SER A 361 12.95 -6.80 -18.47
N ALA A 362 13.64 -7.58 -19.30
CA ALA A 362 14.35 -8.80 -18.86
C ALA A 362 15.38 -8.50 -17.75
N ASP A 363 15.97 -7.32 -17.77
CA ASP A 363 17.01 -6.89 -16.84
C ASP A 363 16.45 -6.03 -15.68
N TYR A 364 15.11 -5.93 -15.51
CA TYR A 364 14.55 -4.98 -14.55
C TYR A 364 15.09 -5.14 -13.11
N ARG A 365 15.28 -6.39 -12.65
CA ARG A 365 15.82 -6.63 -11.31
C ARG A 365 17.27 -6.19 -11.18
N LYS A 366 18.06 -6.35 -12.22
CA LYS A 366 19.44 -5.88 -12.26
C LYS A 366 19.46 -4.36 -12.20
N ASN A 367 18.69 -3.71 -13.06
CA ASN A 367 18.59 -2.24 -13.11
C ASN A 367 18.09 -1.65 -11.76
N LEU A 368 17.05 -2.23 -11.19
CA LEU A 368 16.55 -1.83 -9.88
C LEU A 368 17.59 -2.00 -8.77
N ASN A 369 18.33 -3.09 -8.77
CA ASN A 369 19.40 -3.32 -7.79
C ASN A 369 20.55 -2.31 -7.95
N GLU A 370 20.92 -1.96 -9.18
CA GLU A 370 21.91 -0.92 -9.43
C GLU A 370 21.46 0.43 -8.88
N GLU A 371 20.21 0.85 -9.11
CA GLU A 371 19.65 2.08 -8.54
C GLU A 371 19.60 2.05 -7.00
N LEU A 372 19.23 0.91 -6.40
CA LEU A 372 19.25 0.74 -4.94
C LEU A 372 20.68 0.76 -4.37
N ASP A 373 21.64 0.23 -5.10
CA ASP A 373 23.05 0.28 -4.71
C ASP A 373 23.61 1.71 -4.80
N GLU A 374 23.17 2.52 -5.76
CA GLU A 374 23.48 3.95 -5.79
C GLU A 374 22.97 4.65 -4.53
N VAL A 375 21.72 4.39 -4.11
CA VAL A 375 21.17 4.94 -2.87
C VAL A 375 22.00 4.48 -1.66
N ASN A 376 22.30 3.18 -1.53
CA ASN A 376 23.10 2.64 -0.43
C ASN A 376 24.52 3.24 -0.37
N ASN A 377 25.04 3.65 -1.52
CA ASN A 377 26.38 4.23 -1.65
C ASN A 377 26.43 5.73 -1.39
N MET A 378 25.30 6.42 -1.23
CA MET A 378 25.30 7.82 -0.80
C MET A 378 25.94 7.99 0.57
N GLU A 379 26.69 9.09 0.77
CA GLU A 379 27.39 9.38 2.03
C GLU A 379 26.45 9.32 3.23
N ILE A 380 25.29 9.95 3.15
CA ILE A 380 24.26 9.94 4.20
C ILE A 380 23.93 8.52 4.71
N TRP A 381 23.78 7.54 3.81
CA TRP A 381 23.41 6.19 4.21
C TRP A 381 24.60 5.35 4.67
N LYS A 382 25.80 5.61 4.16
CA LYS A 382 27.05 5.04 4.70
C LYS A 382 27.28 5.48 6.13
N VAL A 383 27.16 6.79 6.39
CA VAL A 383 27.26 7.36 7.74
C VAL A 383 26.21 6.76 8.66
N GLY A 384 24.96 6.72 8.23
CA GLY A 384 23.87 6.14 9.00
C GLY A 384 24.06 4.66 9.33
N LYS A 385 24.69 3.89 8.45
CA LYS A 385 25.03 2.49 8.72
C LYS A 385 26.01 2.35 9.89
N GLU A 386 27.02 3.19 9.94
CA GLU A 386 28.02 3.16 11.02
C GLU A 386 27.43 3.69 12.35
N ILE A 387 26.69 4.79 12.31
CA ILE A 387 26.05 5.36 13.52
C ILE A 387 25.10 4.34 14.16
N ARG A 388 24.27 3.63 13.35
CA ARG A 388 23.33 2.63 13.88
C ARG A 388 24.00 1.45 14.58
N LYS A 389 25.27 1.12 14.27
CA LYS A 389 26.03 0.10 15.03
C LYS A 389 26.32 0.51 16.47
N LEU A 390 26.29 1.81 16.77
CA LEU A 390 26.56 2.33 18.10
C LEU A 390 25.31 2.31 19.02
N ARG A 391 24.16 1.96 18.49
CA ARG A 391 22.90 1.92 19.25
C ARG A 391 22.67 0.59 19.99
N TYR A 392 23.38 -0.47 19.60
CA TYR A 392 23.15 -1.83 20.06
C TYR A 392 24.45 -2.53 20.45
#